data_0aa956279a7d1ee471f6be1c45eef046
#
_entry.id   0aa956279a7d1ee471f6be1c45eef046
#
_cell.length_a   1.000
_cell.length_b   1.000
_cell.length_c   1.000
_cell.angle_alpha   90.00
_cell.angle_beta   90.00
_cell.angle_gamma   90.00
#
_symmetry.space_group_name_H-M   'P 1'
#
loop_
_entity.id
_entity.type
_entity.pdbx_description
1 polymer ?
#
loop_
_entity_poly.entity_id
_entity_poly.type
_entity_poly.pdbx_seq_one_letter_code
_entity_poly.pdbx_strand_id
1 'polypeptide(L)'
;MIAVVLLILAALGLGIYFLSASATKSLEQRQQSLQAVQEQDAVKPIAECRAADLDFKITNYDRSISVGGPWNAAVTVTNRGADACLADGSAKSLGVRVTSGSYELVDTLKCASPDASLPLLIGPNRSWNTTLSWDGHDYESCEAGSAGAAGTYVLHVSYLDDAKADLLVQVVEPQE
;
A
#
# COMPACT_ATOMS: atom_id res chain seq x y z
N MET A 1 51.87 54.94 -37.11
CA MET A 1 51.99 53.50 -36.74
C MET A 1 51.48 53.16 -35.37
N ILE A 2 51.77 53.92 -34.30
CA ILE A 2 51.31 53.65 -32.91
C ILE A 2 49.77 53.64 -32.81
N ALA A 3 49.08 54.57 -33.42
CA ALA A 3 47.60 54.64 -33.41
C ALA A 3 46.90 53.41 -33.98
N VAL A 4 47.48 52.81 -35.05
CA VAL A 4 46.91 51.61 -35.68
C VAL A 4 47.10 50.37 -34.80
N VAL A 5 48.21 50.27 -34.10
CA VAL A 5 48.48 49.21 -33.16
C VAL A 5 47.53 49.26 -31.95
N LEU A 6 47.29 50.48 -31.44
CA LEU A 6 46.32 50.68 -30.34
C LEU A 6 44.89 50.32 -30.73
N LEU A 7 44.47 50.64 -31.96
CA LEU A 7 43.15 50.23 -32.47
C LEU A 7 42.99 48.71 -32.60
N ILE A 8 44.05 48.03 -33.10
CA ILE A 8 44.03 46.57 -33.21
C ILE A 8 43.95 45.92 -31.82
N LEU A 9 44.71 46.41 -30.85
CA LEU A 9 44.66 45.86 -29.48
C LEU A 9 43.31 46.10 -28.82
N ALA A 10 42.70 47.27 -29.00
CA ALA A 10 41.36 47.53 -28.51
C ALA A 10 40.29 46.65 -29.16
N ALA A 11 40.37 46.42 -30.47
CA ALA A 11 39.46 45.52 -31.16
C ALA A 11 39.59 44.05 -30.71
N LEU A 12 40.82 43.56 -30.50
CA LEU A 12 41.11 42.24 -29.95
C LEU A 12 40.57 42.10 -28.48
N GLY A 13 40.79 43.11 -27.68
CA GLY A 13 40.28 43.13 -26.28
C GLY A 13 38.75 43.07 -26.23
N LEU A 14 38.06 43.84 -27.07
CA LEU A 14 36.61 43.80 -27.21
C LEU A 14 36.12 42.41 -27.70
N GLY A 15 36.78 41.84 -28.70
CA GLY A 15 36.44 40.50 -29.20
C GLY A 15 36.57 39.42 -28.16
N ILE A 16 37.65 39.40 -27.37
CA ILE A 16 37.84 38.46 -26.28
C ILE A 16 36.74 38.66 -25.18
N TYR A 17 36.44 39.90 -24.84
CA TYR A 17 35.42 40.21 -23.86
C TYR A 17 34.03 39.72 -24.28
N PHE A 18 33.63 39.94 -25.53
CA PHE A 18 32.34 39.43 -26.04
C PHE A 18 32.26 37.90 -26.11
N LEU A 19 33.36 37.25 -26.49
CA LEU A 19 33.43 35.80 -26.53
C LEU A 19 33.35 35.17 -25.13
N SER A 20 34.06 35.76 -24.15
CA SER A 20 33.99 35.27 -22.76
C SER A 20 32.62 35.47 -22.14
N ALA A 21 31.97 36.62 -22.36
CA ALA A 21 30.61 36.91 -21.86
C ALA A 21 29.54 36.00 -22.49
N SER A 22 29.74 35.56 -23.74
CA SER A 22 28.84 34.61 -24.40
C SER A 22 29.02 33.19 -23.87
N ALA A 23 30.26 32.79 -23.59
CA ALA A 23 30.59 31.46 -23.06
C ALA A 23 30.04 31.27 -21.63
N THR A 24 30.16 32.28 -20.76
CA THR A 24 29.62 32.19 -19.39
C THR A 24 28.10 32.03 -19.38
N LYS A 25 27.38 32.79 -20.21
CA LYS A 25 25.91 32.68 -20.32
C LYS A 25 25.45 31.28 -20.79
N SER A 26 26.19 30.68 -21.73
CA SER A 26 25.85 29.36 -22.22
C SER A 26 26.12 28.25 -21.19
N LEU A 27 27.11 28.42 -20.32
CA LEU A 27 27.41 27.51 -19.22
C LEU A 27 26.37 27.64 -18.10
N GLU A 28 25.97 28.84 -17.74
CA GLU A 28 24.90 29.09 -16.77
C GLU A 28 23.56 28.52 -17.23
N GLN A 29 23.19 28.69 -18.49
CA GLN A 29 21.99 28.08 -19.06
C GLN A 29 22.02 26.54 -19.02
N ARG A 30 23.18 25.93 -19.30
CA ARG A 30 23.33 24.47 -19.19
C ARG A 30 23.24 24.01 -17.75
N GLN A 31 23.82 24.72 -16.80
CA GLN A 31 23.69 24.37 -15.38
C GLN A 31 22.26 24.49 -14.90
N GLN A 32 21.54 25.56 -15.26
CA GLN A 32 20.13 25.72 -14.93
C GLN A 32 19.26 24.62 -15.54
N SER A 33 19.51 24.23 -16.81
CA SER A 33 18.76 23.15 -17.42
C SER A 33 19.04 21.78 -16.78
N LEU A 34 20.27 21.51 -16.37
CA LEU A 34 20.62 20.29 -15.64
C LEU A 34 20.01 20.26 -14.24
N GLN A 35 19.98 21.38 -13.54
CA GLN A 35 19.31 21.49 -12.24
C GLN A 35 17.80 21.32 -12.35
N ALA A 36 17.17 21.89 -13.38
CA ALA A 36 15.74 21.71 -13.63
C ALA A 36 15.37 20.27 -13.96
N VAL A 37 16.24 19.55 -14.70
CA VAL A 37 16.06 18.10 -14.97
C VAL A 37 16.25 17.28 -13.69
N GLN A 38 17.23 17.62 -12.84
CA GLN A 38 17.43 16.92 -11.55
C GLN A 38 16.28 17.15 -10.56
N GLU A 39 15.67 18.33 -10.54
CA GLU A 39 14.47 18.58 -9.72
C GLU A 39 13.24 17.85 -10.25
N GLN A 40 13.12 17.66 -11.56
CA GLN A 40 12.03 16.91 -12.18
C GLN A 40 12.16 15.39 -12.00
N ASP A 41 13.38 14.87 -11.85
CA ASP A 41 13.69 13.45 -11.60
C ASP A 41 13.75 13.08 -10.10
N ALA A 42 13.44 13.98 -9.18
CA ALA A 42 13.26 13.65 -7.78
C ALA A 42 12.00 12.77 -7.65
N VAL A 43 12.18 11.45 -7.86
CA VAL A 43 11.14 10.46 -7.64
C VAL A 43 10.61 10.63 -6.21
N LYS A 44 9.40 11.18 -6.08
CA LYS A 44 8.74 11.29 -4.78
C LYS A 44 8.64 9.88 -4.19
N PRO A 45 9.22 9.61 -3.02
CA PRO A 45 9.10 8.29 -2.41
C PRO A 45 7.62 7.97 -2.20
N ILE A 46 7.23 6.75 -2.55
CA ILE A 46 5.87 6.30 -2.38
C ILE A 46 5.66 6.08 -0.88
N ALA A 47 4.72 6.80 -0.30
CA ALA A 47 4.38 6.70 1.11
C ALA A 47 3.50 5.47 1.39
N GLU A 48 3.44 5.03 2.64
CA GLU A 48 2.46 4.06 3.10
C GLU A 48 1.04 4.63 3.02
N CYS A 49 0.05 3.76 2.75
CA CYS A 49 -1.35 4.15 2.73
C CYS A 49 -1.81 4.52 4.14
N ARG A 50 -2.42 5.68 4.27
CA ARG A 50 -3.07 6.06 5.53
C ARG A 50 -4.42 5.34 5.63
N ALA A 51 -4.74 4.79 6.79
CA ALA A 51 -6.01 4.10 7.03
C ALA A 51 -7.24 4.97 6.67
N ALA A 52 -7.15 6.29 6.88
CA ALA A 52 -8.21 7.25 6.54
C ALA A 52 -8.43 7.41 5.02
N ASP A 53 -7.43 7.11 4.20
CA ASP A 53 -7.52 7.18 2.73
C ASP A 53 -7.98 5.85 2.11
N LEU A 54 -8.12 4.80 2.91
CA LEU A 54 -8.54 3.48 2.46
C LEU A 54 -10.02 3.23 2.75
N ASP A 55 -10.79 2.97 1.70
CA ASP A 55 -12.17 2.50 1.77
C ASP A 55 -12.18 0.97 1.75
N PHE A 56 -12.52 0.36 2.88
CA PHE A 56 -12.57 -1.08 3.07
C PHE A 56 -14.01 -1.58 2.97
N LYS A 57 -14.27 -2.57 2.13
CA LYS A 57 -15.60 -3.15 1.94
C LYS A 57 -15.53 -4.66 1.90
N ILE A 58 -16.49 -5.28 2.62
CA ILE A 58 -16.83 -6.68 2.44
C ILE A 58 -18.00 -6.71 1.47
N THR A 59 -17.78 -7.24 0.26
CA THR A 59 -18.77 -7.21 -0.82
C THR A 59 -19.67 -8.42 -0.81
N ASN A 60 -19.19 -9.55 -0.28
CA ASN A 60 -19.95 -10.78 -0.08
C ASN A 60 -19.29 -11.62 1.00
N TYR A 61 -20.05 -12.42 1.75
CA TYR A 61 -19.52 -13.40 2.70
C TYR A 61 -20.52 -14.53 2.94
N ASP A 62 -20.02 -15.69 3.37
CA ASP A 62 -20.83 -16.85 3.73
C ASP A 62 -21.52 -16.58 5.08
N ARG A 63 -22.86 -16.53 5.07
CA ARG A 63 -23.65 -16.31 6.28
C ARG A 63 -23.91 -17.59 7.08
N SER A 64 -23.71 -18.73 6.44
CA SER A 64 -23.84 -20.05 7.03
C SER A 64 -22.82 -21.00 6.41
N ILE A 65 -22.19 -21.79 7.24
CA ILE A 65 -21.23 -22.85 6.84
C ILE A 65 -21.59 -24.14 7.59
N SER A 66 -21.18 -25.28 7.07
CA SER A 66 -21.26 -26.55 7.80
C SER A 66 -20.15 -26.65 8.86
N VAL A 67 -20.37 -27.44 9.89
CA VAL A 67 -19.33 -27.82 10.86
C VAL A 67 -18.06 -28.30 10.12
N GLY A 68 -16.91 -27.67 10.43
CA GLY A 68 -15.64 -27.95 9.75
C GLY A 68 -15.54 -27.48 8.30
N GLY A 69 -16.58 -26.76 7.80
CA GLY A 69 -16.55 -26.17 6.48
C GLY A 69 -15.89 -24.80 6.46
N PRO A 70 -15.26 -24.40 5.34
CA PRO A 70 -14.60 -23.11 5.23
C PRO A 70 -15.61 -21.96 5.15
N TRP A 71 -15.29 -20.85 5.81
CA TRP A 71 -15.94 -19.57 5.62
C TRP A 71 -15.08 -18.66 4.73
N ASN A 72 -15.74 -17.90 3.87
CA ASN A 72 -15.07 -16.96 2.96
C ASN A 72 -15.80 -15.61 2.93
N ALA A 73 -15.01 -14.55 2.76
CA ALA A 73 -15.52 -13.20 2.50
C ALA A 73 -14.71 -12.53 1.38
N ALA A 74 -15.42 -11.96 0.42
CA ALA A 74 -14.80 -11.12 -0.60
C ALA A 74 -14.57 -9.71 -0.06
N VAL A 75 -13.32 -9.29 -0.07
CA VAL A 75 -12.86 -8.00 0.46
C VAL A 75 -12.34 -7.13 -0.68
N THR A 76 -12.70 -5.86 -0.65
CA THR A 76 -12.21 -4.81 -1.55
C THR A 76 -11.63 -3.67 -0.74
N VAL A 77 -10.37 -3.30 -1.00
CA VAL A 77 -9.69 -2.14 -0.41
C VAL A 77 -9.42 -1.15 -1.52
N THR A 78 -9.96 0.06 -1.41
CA THR A 78 -9.85 1.13 -2.43
C THR A 78 -9.09 2.32 -1.86
N ASN A 79 -8.04 2.77 -2.54
CA ASN A 79 -7.37 4.02 -2.21
C ASN A 79 -8.22 5.21 -2.66
N ARG A 80 -8.72 6.02 -1.71
CA ARG A 80 -9.47 7.26 -1.94
C ARG A 80 -8.58 8.49 -1.87
N GLY A 81 -7.31 8.32 -1.55
CA GLY A 81 -6.32 9.40 -1.56
C GLY A 81 -6.00 9.89 -2.97
N ALA A 82 -5.33 11.04 -3.05
CA ALA A 82 -4.94 11.66 -4.32
C ALA A 82 -3.69 11.02 -4.95
N ASP A 83 -2.84 10.40 -4.13
CA ASP A 83 -1.56 9.80 -4.55
C ASP A 83 -1.63 8.27 -4.47
N ALA A 84 -0.78 7.60 -5.26
CA ALA A 84 -0.51 6.18 -5.07
C ALA A 84 0.20 5.95 -3.74
N CYS A 85 -0.13 4.86 -3.05
CA CYS A 85 0.47 4.50 -1.77
C CYS A 85 0.76 3.00 -1.66
N LEU A 86 1.66 2.62 -0.75
CA LEU A 86 1.98 1.25 -0.42
C LEU A 86 1.11 0.76 0.75
N ALA A 87 0.45 -0.36 0.57
CA ALA A 87 -0.27 -1.08 1.61
C ALA A 87 0.30 -2.48 1.77
N ASP A 88 0.04 -3.13 2.90
CA ASP A 88 0.36 -4.55 3.11
C ASP A 88 -0.94 -5.37 3.03
N GLY A 89 -0.98 -6.31 2.09
CA GLY A 89 -2.10 -7.26 1.91
C GLY A 89 -1.84 -8.63 2.55
N SER A 90 -0.80 -8.77 3.36
CA SER A 90 -0.46 -10.04 4.00
C SER A 90 -1.43 -10.43 5.13
N ALA A 91 -1.37 -11.69 5.55
CA ALA A 91 -2.12 -12.20 6.70
C ALA A 91 -1.79 -11.49 8.03
N LYS A 92 -0.69 -10.76 8.11
CA LYS A 92 -0.31 -9.92 9.24
C LYS A 92 -1.10 -8.61 9.30
N SER A 93 -1.63 -8.15 8.17
CA SER A 93 -2.33 -6.87 8.05
C SER A 93 -3.82 -7.01 7.82
N LEU A 94 -4.26 -8.12 7.19
CA LEU A 94 -5.67 -8.44 6.97
C LEU A 94 -5.99 -9.78 7.62
N GLY A 95 -6.90 -9.78 8.58
CA GLY A 95 -7.27 -11.00 9.27
C GLY A 95 -8.67 -10.98 9.88
N VAL A 96 -9.02 -12.13 10.44
CA VAL A 96 -10.28 -12.34 11.14
C VAL A 96 -10.02 -12.99 12.49
N ARG A 97 -10.71 -12.48 13.51
CA ARG A 97 -10.81 -13.11 14.83
C ARG A 97 -12.22 -13.68 14.96
N VAL A 98 -12.32 -14.96 15.24
CA VAL A 98 -13.59 -15.70 15.35
C VAL A 98 -13.91 -15.98 16.81
N THR A 99 -15.10 -15.59 17.24
CA THR A 99 -15.57 -15.80 18.61
C THR A 99 -16.96 -16.43 18.67
N SER A 100 -17.23 -17.19 19.73
CA SER A 100 -18.58 -17.65 20.10
C SER A 100 -18.80 -17.33 21.58
N GLY A 101 -19.65 -16.35 21.85
CA GLY A 101 -19.77 -15.77 23.20
C GLY A 101 -18.44 -15.15 23.65
N SER A 102 -17.91 -15.62 24.78
CA SER A 102 -16.62 -15.20 25.32
C SER A 102 -15.42 -16.04 24.84
N TYR A 103 -15.68 -17.11 24.10
CA TYR A 103 -14.64 -18.01 23.62
C TYR A 103 -14.07 -17.52 22.26
N GLU A 104 -12.74 -17.41 22.17
CA GLU A 104 -12.03 -17.10 20.92
C GLU A 104 -11.55 -18.40 20.29
N LEU A 105 -12.02 -18.70 19.07
CA LEU A 105 -11.63 -19.89 18.33
C LEU A 105 -10.30 -19.66 17.60
N VAL A 106 -10.16 -18.52 16.97
CA VAL A 106 -8.95 -18.18 16.22
C VAL A 106 -8.81 -16.66 16.11
N ASP A 107 -7.56 -16.23 16.11
CA ASP A 107 -7.18 -14.88 15.67
C ASP A 107 -6.09 -15.05 14.59
N THR A 108 -6.48 -14.93 13.33
CA THR A 108 -5.55 -15.18 12.21
C THR A 108 -4.41 -14.17 12.16
N LEU A 109 -4.60 -12.95 12.72
CA LEU A 109 -3.52 -11.95 12.81
C LEU A 109 -2.45 -12.38 13.81
N LYS A 110 -2.83 -12.95 14.94
CA LYS A 110 -1.88 -13.48 15.93
C LYS A 110 -1.09 -14.68 15.39
N CYS A 111 -1.73 -15.46 14.50
CA CYS A 111 -1.14 -16.66 13.92
C CYS A 111 -0.39 -16.40 12.61
N ALA A 112 -0.41 -15.18 12.09
CA ALA A 112 0.35 -14.84 10.91
C ALA A 112 1.86 -14.91 11.16
N SER A 113 2.62 -15.40 10.16
CA SER A 113 4.08 -15.33 10.22
C SER A 113 4.54 -13.89 10.42
N PRO A 114 5.47 -13.60 11.34
CA PRO A 114 6.02 -12.26 11.54
C PRO A 114 6.70 -11.72 10.26
N ASP A 115 7.18 -12.60 9.40
CA ASP A 115 7.82 -12.25 8.13
C ASP A 115 6.83 -12.16 6.96
N ALA A 116 5.52 -12.40 7.19
CA ALA A 116 4.52 -12.26 6.15
C ALA A 116 4.49 -10.83 5.62
N SER A 117 4.59 -10.70 4.30
CA SER A 117 4.54 -9.40 3.62
C SER A 117 3.97 -9.57 2.21
N LEU A 118 3.01 -8.73 1.87
CA LEU A 118 2.45 -8.64 0.52
C LEU A 118 2.33 -7.15 0.15
N PRO A 119 3.43 -6.53 -0.30
CA PRO A 119 3.41 -5.11 -0.64
C PRO A 119 2.51 -4.86 -1.85
N LEU A 120 1.56 -3.95 -1.70
CA LEU A 120 0.57 -3.56 -2.69
C LEU A 120 0.74 -2.09 -3.02
N LEU A 121 0.99 -1.77 -4.29
CA LEU A 121 0.93 -0.39 -4.77
C LEU A 121 -0.49 -0.11 -5.25
N ILE A 122 -1.23 0.72 -4.51
CA ILE A 122 -2.61 1.05 -4.82
C ILE A 122 -2.65 2.51 -5.33
N GLY A 123 -2.90 2.67 -6.63
CA GLY A 123 -3.06 3.99 -7.24
C GLY A 123 -4.34 4.71 -6.76
N PRO A 124 -4.47 6.04 -7.01
CA PRO A 124 -5.65 6.80 -6.64
C PRO A 124 -6.91 6.23 -7.34
N ASN A 125 -7.97 6.01 -6.55
CA ASN A 125 -9.22 5.36 -6.95
C ASN A 125 -9.06 3.94 -7.54
N ARG A 126 -7.94 3.27 -7.26
CA ARG A 126 -7.74 1.86 -7.59
C ARG A 126 -8.05 0.99 -6.39
N SER A 127 -8.44 -0.25 -6.68
CA SER A 127 -8.81 -1.22 -5.66
C SER A 127 -7.96 -2.48 -5.76
N TRP A 128 -7.69 -3.05 -4.60
CA TRP A 128 -7.22 -4.41 -4.42
C TRP A 128 -8.37 -5.27 -3.94
N ASN A 129 -8.54 -6.46 -4.55
CA ASN A 129 -9.57 -7.42 -4.19
C ASN A 129 -8.89 -8.70 -3.71
N THR A 130 -9.43 -9.27 -2.63
CA THR A 130 -8.94 -10.51 -2.06
C THR A 130 -10.07 -11.29 -1.40
N THR A 131 -9.77 -12.52 -0.99
CA THR A 131 -10.66 -13.34 -0.17
C THR A 131 -10.04 -13.51 1.20
N LEU A 132 -10.80 -13.20 2.24
CA LEU A 132 -10.50 -13.54 3.61
C LEU A 132 -11.20 -14.85 3.94
N SER A 133 -10.51 -15.79 4.58
CA SER A 133 -11.06 -17.11 4.87
C SER A 133 -10.72 -17.59 6.28
N TRP A 134 -11.60 -18.42 6.82
CA TRP A 134 -11.42 -19.23 8.01
C TRP A 134 -11.84 -20.67 7.67
N ASP A 135 -11.06 -21.65 8.05
CA ASP A 135 -11.28 -23.07 7.68
C ASP A 135 -12.33 -23.80 8.54
N GLY A 136 -12.99 -23.08 9.45
CA GLY A 136 -14.02 -23.66 10.31
C GLY A 136 -13.50 -24.38 11.55
N HIS A 137 -12.19 -24.29 11.85
CA HIS A 137 -11.56 -24.96 12.97
C HIS A 137 -11.21 -23.99 14.11
N ASP A 138 -11.10 -24.53 15.30
CA ASP A 138 -10.52 -23.92 16.47
C ASP A 138 -8.98 -23.93 16.38
N TYR A 139 -8.32 -22.94 16.94
CA TYR A 139 -6.86 -22.84 16.92
C TYR A 139 -6.31 -22.60 18.31
N GLU A 140 -5.62 -23.58 18.83
CA GLU A 140 -4.83 -23.44 20.05
C GLU A 140 -3.35 -23.23 19.69
N SER A 141 -2.76 -22.12 20.15
CA SER A 141 -1.36 -21.78 19.84
C SER A 141 -1.03 -21.79 18.34
N CYS A 142 -1.99 -21.37 17.50
CA CYS A 142 -1.87 -21.33 16.04
C CYS A 142 -1.79 -22.71 15.33
N GLU A 143 -2.10 -23.76 16.03
CA GLU A 143 -2.29 -25.10 15.44
C GLU A 143 -3.78 -25.40 15.32
N ALA A 144 -4.19 -25.94 14.15
CA ALA A 144 -5.57 -26.30 13.92
C ALA A 144 -6.00 -27.44 14.86
N GLY A 145 -7.05 -27.17 15.60
CA GLY A 145 -7.69 -28.13 16.52
C GLY A 145 -8.92 -28.77 15.93
N SER A 146 -9.97 -28.90 16.73
CA SER A 146 -11.24 -29.47 16.30
C SER A 146 -12.07 -28.51 15.45
N ALA A 147 -13.00 -29.05 14.68
CA ALA A 147 -14.01 -28.25 14.00
C ALA A 147 -14.84 -27.44 15.00
N GLY A 148 -15.16 -26.20 14.66
CA GLY A 148 -16.08 -25.38 15.43
C GLY A 148 -17.46 -26.05 15.51
N ALA A 149 -18.05 -26.12 16.71
CA ALA A 149 -19.36 -26.73 16.90
C ALA A 149 -20.48 -25.95 16.19
N ALA A 150 -21.64 -26.58 15.97
CA ALA A 150 -22.81 -25.88 15.46
C ALA A 150 -23.22 -24.75 16.43
N GLY A 151 -23.47 -23.55 15.89
CA GLY A 151 -23.77 -22.38 16.70
C GLY A 151 -23.65 -21.07 15.95
N THR A 152 -23.73 -19.95 16.72
CA THR A 152 -23.56 -18.60 16.18
C THR A 152 -22.18 -18.07 16.52
N TYR A 153 -21.50 -17.55 15.52
CA TYR A 153 -20.18 -17.00 15.62
C TYR A 153 -20.17 -15.52 15.19
N VAL A 154 -19.27 -14.77 15.80
CA VAL A 154 -18.97 -13.40 15.39
C VAL A 154 -17.55 -13.39 14.82
N LEU A 155 -17.44 -12.94 13.58
CA LEU A 155 -16.20 -12.79 12.87
C LEU A 155 -15.80 -11.31 12.83
N HIS A 156 -14.79 -10.97 13.62
CA HIS A 156 -14.25 -9.61 13.73
C HIS A 156 -13.17 -9.41 12.66
N VAL A 157 -13.51 -8.72 11.60
CA VAL A 157 -12.57 -8.45 10.50
C VAL A 157 -11.76 -7.19 10.80
N SER A 158 -10.45 -7.28 10.67
CA SER A 158 -9.52 -6.16 10.88
C SER A 158 -8.55 -6.01 9.69
N TYR A 159 -8.17 -4.77 9.40
CA TYR A 159 -7.18 -4.43 8.40
C TYR A 159 -6.33 -3.25 8.87
N LEU A 160 -4.99 -3.40 8.82
CA LEU A 160 -4.01 -2.41 9.30
C LEU A 160 -4.31 -1.97 10.74
N ASP A 161 -4.45 -2.93 11.67
CA ASP A 161 -4.74 -2.74 13.10
C ASP A 161 -6.06 -2.01 13.42
N ASP A 162 -6.93 -1.86 12.42
CA ASP A 162 -8.20 -1.17 12.57
C ASP A 162 -9.38 -2.13 12.36
N ALA A 163 -10.34 -2.13 13.29
CA ALA A 163 -11.55 -2.95 13.18
C ALA A 163 -12.41 -2.44 12.02
N LYS A 164 -12.77 -3.33 11.11
CA LYS A 164 -13.52 -2.98 9.89
C LYS A 164 -14.97 -3.44 9.91
N ALA A 165 -15.23 -4.64 10.43
CA ALA A 165 -16.58 -5.19 10.50
C ALA A 165 -16.69 -6.32 11.51
N ASP A 166 -17.91 -6.49 12.06
CA ASP A 166 -18.34 -7.67 12.79
C ASP A 166 -19.42 -8.38 11.96
N LEU A 167 -19.18 -9.64 11.63
CA LEU A 167 -20.06 -10.44 10.79
C LEU A 167 -20.62 -11.61 11.60
N LEU A 168 -21.96 -11.79 11.53
CA LEU A 168 -22.62 -12.95 12.14
C LEU A 168 -22.63 -14.11 11.14
N VAL A 169 -22.16 -15.29 11.59
CA VAL A 169 -22.13 -16.51 10.81
C VAL A 169 -22.77 -17.66 11.62
N GLN A 170 -23.60 -18.45 10.96
CA GLN A 170 -24.17 -19.68 11.51
C GLN A 170 -23.34 -20.88 11.08
N VAL A 171 -22.86 -21.65 12.03
CA VAL A 171 -22.28 -22.96 11.78
C VAL A 171 -23.39 -23.99 12.01
N VAL A 172 -23.70 -24.79 11.00
CA VAL A 172 -24.80 -25.76 11.04
C VAL A 172 -24.27 -27.18 10.88
N GLU A 173 -24.98 -28.14 11.47
CA GLU A 173 -24.65 -29.54 11.22
C GLU A 173 -24.81 -29.89 9.75
N PRO A 174 -23.94 -30.77 9.20
CA PRO A 174 -24.12 -31.28 7.85
C PRO A 174 -25.51 -31.93 7.72
N GLN A 175 -26.22 -31.59 6.66
CA GLN A 175 -27.47 -32.32 6.36
C GLN A 175 -27.09 -33.67 5.75
N GLU A 176 -27.55 -34.77 6.37
CA GLU A 176 -27.43 -36.12 5.85
C GLU A 176 -28.27 -36.34 4.56
#